data_3df5a58a667d2194e0d40e5194e4e571
#
_entry.id   3df5a58a667d2194e0d40e5194e4e571
#
_cell.length_a   1.000
_cell.length_b   1.000
_cell.length_c   1.000
_cell.angle_alpha   90.00
_cell.angle_beta   90.00
_cell.angle_gamma   90.00
#
_symmetry.space_group_name_H-M   'P 1'
#
loop_
_entity.id
_entity.type
_entity.pdbx_description
1 polymer ?
#
loop_
_entity_poly.entity_id
_entity_poly.type
_entity_poly.pdbx_seq_one_letter_code
_entity_poly.pdbx_strand_id
1 'polypeptide(L)'
;MNKLVIILFLLITIAAYSQVDKYGKEISLTEKTTISTILSQPDELVGKTVLVEGEILDVCEMAGCWMELKSXAENQKVKIKVKDGDIVFPVEAKGKSALVEGTVYKIELTKEESVEYYEHAAAEQGTEFDAATVTGPVTFYQIKGIGVEIK
;
A
#
# COMPACT_ATOMS: atom_id res chain seq x y z
N MET A 1 34.74 -53.78 23.78
CA MET A 1 35.16 -52.66 22.95
C MET A 1 33.91 -51.94 22.46
N ASN A 2 33.54 -50.90 23.15
CA ASN A 2 32.33 -50.13 22.81
C ASN A 2 32.67 -49.01 21.85
N LYS A 3 32.18 -49.16 20.63
CA LYS A 3 32.30 -48.07 19.64
C LYS A 3 31.19 -47.08 19.88
N LEU A 4 31.51 -45.99 20.56
CA LEU A 4 30.60 -44.87 20.76
C LEU A 4 30.48 -44.12 19.44
N VAL A 5 29.37 -44.32 18.75
CA VAL A 5 29.07 -43.57 17.52
C VAL A 5 28.47 -42.22 17.93
N ILE A 6 29.29 -41.17 17.88
CA ILE A 6 28.83 -39.81 18.13
C ILE A 6 28.20 -39.33 16.81
N ILE A 7 26.88 -39.36 16.79
CA ILE A 7 26.13 -38.75 15.67
C ILE A 7 26.06 -37.26 15.96
N LEU A 8 26.91 -36.50 15.28
CA LEU A 8 26.89 -35.04 15.32
C LEU A 8 25.68 -34.55 14.47
N PHE A 9 24.59 -34.23 15.17
CA PHE A 9 23.43 -33.65 14.54
C PHE A 9 23.78 -32.20 14.15
N LEU A 10 24.12 -32.00 12.88
CA LEU A 10 24.34 -30.65 12.33
C LEU A 10 22.99 -29.98 12.18
N LEU A 11 22.58 -29.18 13.16
CA LEU A 11 21.39 -28.33 13.09
C LEU A 11 21.64 -27.23 12.05
N ILE A 12 21.25 -27.51 10.83
CA ILE A 12 21.24 -26.48 9.77
C ILE A 12 20.05 -25.59 10.07
N THR A 13 20.30 -24.45 10.73
CA THR A 13 19.31 -23.41 10.86
C THR A 13 19.14 -22.73 9.50
N ILE A 14 18.11 -23.12 8.78
CA ILE A 14 17.73 -22.41 7.56
C ILE A 14 17.15 -21.08 8.00
N ALA A 15 17.97 -20.03 7.92
CA ALA A 15 17.46 -18.67 8.08
C ALA A 15 16.53 -18.42 6.88
N ALA A 16 15.23 -18.38 7.17
CA ALA A 16 14.25 -17.98 6.15
C ALA A 16 14.46 -16.48 5.88
N TYR A 17 15.24 -16.17 4.85
CA TYR A 17 15.34 -14.80 4.37
C TYR A 17 14.01 -14.47 3.72
N SER A 18 13.21 -13.66 4.39
CA SER A 18 12.04 -13.07 3.77
C SER A 18 12.55 -12.19 2.62
N GLN A 19 12.24 -12.59 1.41
CA GLN A 19 12.61 -11.82 0.23
C GLN A 19 11.85 -10.50 0.26
N VAL A 20 12.56 -9.40 0.09
CA VAL A 20 11.98 -8.06 -0.01
C VAL A 20 11.97 -7.67 -1.48
N ASP A 21 10.79 -7.50 -2.03
CA ASP A 21 10.62 -7.04 -3.40
C ASP A 21 10.60 -5.51 -3.40
N LYS A 22 11.45 -4.90 -4.22
CA LYS A 22 11.63 -3.43 -4.27
C LYS A 22 11.11 -2.87 -5.58
N TYR A 23 10.39 -1.75 -5.49
CA TYR A 23 9.78 -1.08 -6.63
C TYR A 23 10.07 0.43 -6.55
N GLY A 24 10.29 1.04 -7.71
CA GLY A 24 10.54 2.47 -7.80
C GLY A 24 11.90 2.88 -7.28
N LYS A 25 11.96 4.01 -6.59
CA LYS A 25 13.23 4.53 -6.04
C LYS A 25 13.56 3.87 -4.71
N GLU A 26 14.83 3.87 -4.37
CA GLU A 26 15.27 3.41 -3.05
C GLU A 26 14.67 4.29 -1.95
N ILE A 27 14.17 3.66 -0.88
CA ILE A 27 13.61 4.36 0.27
C ILE A 27 14.74 5.08 1.00
N SER A 28 14.57 6.36 1.25
CA SER A 28 15.57 7.21 1.89
C SER A 28 15.17 7.64 3.30
N LEU A 29 13.88 7.70 3.59
CA LEU A 29 13.38 8.07 4.92
C LEU A 29 13.52 6.91 5.89
N THR A 30 13.79 7.23 7.15
CA THR A 30 13.91 6.24 8.23
C THR A 30 12.79 6.37 9.25
N GLU A 31 12.22 7.57 9.40
CA GLU A 31 11.14 7.83 10.36
C GLU A 31 9.78 7.57 9.72
N LYS A 32 9.02 6.67 10.32
CA LYS A 32 7.70 6.28 9.81
C LYS A 32 6.61 7.23 10.30
N THR A 33 5.69 7.56 9.40
CA THR A 33 4.44 8.26 9.72
C THR A 33 3.33 7.21 9.71
N THR A 34 2.53 7.16 10.76
CA THR A 34 1.45 6.15 10.82
C THR A 34 0.28 6.53 9.91
N ILE A 35 -0.45 5.53 9.45
CA ILE A 35 -1.69 5.76 8.67
C ILE A 35 -2.66 6.60 9.52
N SER A 36 -2.75 6.35 10.83
CA SER A 36 -3.57 7.13 11.74
C SER A 36 -3.21 8.62 11.73
N THR A 37 -1.91 8.94 11.74
CA THR A 37 -1.45 10.33 11.68
C THR A 37 -1.85 10.98 10.36
N ILE A 38 -1.67 10.24 9.24
CA ILE A 38 -2.03 10.76 7.91
C ILE A 38 -3.54 11.07 7.85
N LEU A 39 -4.37 10.18 8.40
CA LEU A 39 -5.83 10.36 8.36
C LEU A 39 -6.35 11.41 9.34
N SER A 40 -5.66 11.63 10.47
CA SER A 40 -6.11 12.61 11.48
C SER A 40 -5.65 14.04 11.17
N GLN A 41 -4.54 14.20 10.44
CA GLN A 41 -3.97 15.52 10.15
C GLN A 41 -3.58 15.62 8.66
N PRO A 42 -4.50 15.25 7.76
CA PRO A 42 -4.12 15.10 6.35
C PRO A 42 -3.68 16.41 5.70
N ASP A 43 -4.35 17.53 5.98
CA ASP A 43 -4.01 18.81 5.37
C ASP A 43 -2.61 19.30 5.79
N GLU A 44 -2.15 18.93 6.98
CA GLU A 44 -0.81 19.28 7.45
C GLU A 44 0.29 18.51 6.71
N LEU A 45 -0.08 17.38 6.13
CA LEU A 45 0.86 16.49 5.46
C LEU A 45 0.83 16.62 3.92
N VAL A 46 -0.15 17.32 3.37
CA VAL A 46 -0.23 17.53 1.90
C VAL A 46 1.09 18.17 1.42
N GLY A 47 1.67 17.58 0.38
CA GLY A 47 2.93 18.01 -0.21
C GLY A 47 4.17 17.47 0.49
N LYS A 48 4.01 16.83 1.65
CA LYS A 48 5.15 16.25 2.38
C LYS A 48 5.39 14.81 1.96
N THR A 49 6.65 14.42 1.95
CA THR A 49 7.05 13.02 1.73
C THR A 49 7.03 12.29 3.07
N VAL A 50 6.37 11.17 3.12
CA VAL A 50 6.21 10.34 4.32
C VAL A 50 6.69 8.92 4.03
N LEU A 51 7.05 8.20 5.09
CA LEU A 51 7.34 6.76 5.05
C LEU A 51 6.23 6.06 5.83
N VAL A 52 5.43 5.27 5.15
CA VAL A 52 4.27 4.59 5.76
C VAL A 52 4.39 3.09 5.61
N GLU A 53 3.91 2.35 6.62
CA GLU A 53 3.90 0.89 6.59
C GLU A 53 2.49 0.38 6.87
N GLY A 54 2.11 -0.69 6.17
CA GLY A 54 0.82 -1.32 6.38
C GLY A 54 0.69 -2.64 5.64
N GLU A 55 -0.37 -3.38 5.96
CA GLU A 55 -0.73 -4.59 5.23
C GLU A 55 -1.45 -4.20 3.94
N ILE A 56 -1.10 -4.83 2.84
CA ILE A 56 -1.74 -4.60 1.54
C ILE A 56 -3.12 -5.27 1.55
N LEU A 57 -4.17 -4.46 1.53
CA LEU A 57 -5.56 -4.94 1.46
C LEU A 57 -5.96 -5.30 0.05
N ASP A 58 -5.55 -4.46 -0.90
CA ASP A 58 -5.99 -4.60 -2.28
C ASP A 58 -4.97 -4.00 -3.24
N VAL A 59 -5.01 -4.45 -4.48
CA VAL A 59 -4.13 -4.00 -5.57
C VAL A 59 -4.98 -3.89 -6.84
N CYS A 60 -4.73 -2.89 -7.66
CA CYS A 60 -5.40 -2.72 -8.95
C CYS A 60 -5.14 -3.94 -9.85
N GLU A 61 -6.16 -4.72 -10.12
CA GLU A 61 -6.05 -5.95 -10.91
C GLU A 61 -5.76 -5.69 -12.39
N MET A 62 -6.19 -4.54 -12.91
CA MET A 62 -6.02 -4.20 -14.32
C MET A 62 -4.61 -3.75 -14.67
N ALA A 63 -4.05 -2.85 -13.86
CA ALA A 63 -2.78 -2.19 -14.21
C ALA A 63 -1.74 -2.19 -13.09
N GLY A 64 -2.09 -2.65 -11.88
CA GLY A 64 -1.17 -2.61 -10.74
C GLY A 64 -0.74 -1.20 -10.36
N CYS A 65 -1.54 -0.18 -10.70
CA CYS A 65 -1.14 1.23 -10.56
C CYS A 65 -1.53 1.84 -9.22
N TRP A 66 -2.16 1.05 -8.34
CA TRP A 66 -2.43 1.45 -6.96
C TRP A 66 -2.51 0.23 -6.05
N MET A 67 -2.26 0.46 -4.79
CA MET A 67 -2.57 -0.51 -3.73
C MET A 67 -3.17 0.23 -2.54
N GLU A 68 -3.90 -0.48 -1.69
CA GLU A 68 -4.50 0.06 -0.49
C GLU A 68 -3.85 -0.58 0.73
N LEU A 69 -3.31 0.25 1.63
CA LEU A 69 -2.66 -0.20 2.85
C LEU A 69 -3.58 0.04 4.05
N LYS A 70 -3.65 -0.93 4.97
CA LYS A 70 -4.33 -0.76 6.25
C LYS A 70 -3.34 -0.69 7.41
N SER A 71 -3.78 0.00 8.46
CA SER A 71 -3.06 0.03 9.74
C SER A 71 -3.62 -1.02 10.69
N UNK A 72 -3.06 -0.98 11.53
CA UNK A 72 -3.43 -1.78 12.49
C UNK A 72 -4.65 -1.44 13.11
N ALA A 73 -4.85 -0.27 13.18
CA ALA A 73 -6.14 0.23 13.72
C ALA A 73 -7.28 -0.15 12.78
N GLU A 74 -8.38 -0.55 13.35
CA GLU A 74 -9.55 -1.00 12.56
C GLU A 74 -10.07 0.11 11.64
N ASN A 75 -10.41 -0.27 10.40
CA ASN A 75 -11.02 0.58 9.37
C ASN A 75 -10.16 1.76 8.91
N GLN A 76 -8.88 1.77 9.27
CA GLN A 76 -7.96 2.81 8.79
C GLN A 76 -7.16 2.29 7.62
N LYS A 77 -7.28 2.97 6.49
CA LYS A 77 -6.58 2.60 5.27
C LYS A 77 -6.21 3.83 4.45
N VAL A 78 -5.19 3.71 3.62
CA VAL A 78 -4.73 4.76 2.72
C VAL A 78 -4.38 4.15 1.37
N LYS A 79 -4.75 4.85 0.30
CA LYS A 79 -4.42 4.41 -1.05
C LYS A 79 -3.05 4.96 -1.46
N ILE A 80 -2.24 4.06 -1.98
CA ILE A 80 -0.95 4.39 -2.60
C ILE A 80 -1.17 4.33 -4.11
N LYS A 81 -1.05 5.46 -4.78
CA LYS A 81 -1.16 5.54 -6.24
C LYS A 81 0.23 5.72 -6.83
N VAL A 82 0.51 5.07 -7.93
CA VAL A 82 1.76 5.26 -8.68
C VAL A 82 1.44 5.65 -10.11
N LYS A 83 2.40 6.20 -10.79
CA LYS A 83 2.24 6.56 -12.21
C LYS A 83 2.18 5.28 -13.03
N ASP A 84 1.24 5.20 -13.94
CA ASP A 84 1.03 4.05 -14.79
C ASP A 84 2.32 3.69 -15.54
N GLY A 85 2.75 2.45 -15.40
CA GLY A 85 3.93 1.91 -16.06
C GLY A 85 5.25 2.12 -15.32
N ASP A 86 5.34 3.04 -14.35
CA ASP A 86 6.57 3.25 -13.59
C ASP A 86 6.76 2.16 -12.53
N ILE A 87 5.67 1.85 -11.84
CA ILE A 87 5.61 0.74 -10.85
C ILE A 87 4.36 -0.06 -11.18
N VAL A 88 4.48 -1.38 -11.17
CA VAL A 88 3.34 -2.29 -11.33
C VAL A 88 3.33 -3.22 -10.13
N PHE A 89 2.33 -3.05 -9.27
CA PHE A 89 2.16 -3.91 -8.09
C PHE A 89 1.56 -5.26 -8.50
N PRO A 90 2.14 -6.37 -8.06
CA PRO A 90 1.54 -7.68 -8.36
C PRO A 90 0.31 -7.95 -7.48
N VAL A 91 -0.71 -8.57 -8.05
CA VAL A 91 -1.94 -8.92 -7.33
C VAL A 91 -1.63 -9.84 -6.13
N GLU A 92 -0.61 -10.68 -6.29
CA GLU A 92 -0.14 -11.63 -5.26
C GLU A 92 0.45 -10.91 -4.02
N ALA A 93 0.59 -9.59 -4.07
CA ALA A 93 1.05 -8.81 -2.91
C ALA A 93 -0.05 -8.63 -1.86
N LYS A 94 -1.30 -8.90 -2.18
CA LYS A 94 -2.40 -8.81 -1.18
C LYS A 94 -2.07 -9.68 0.04
N GLY A 95 -2.24 -9.12 1.23
CA GLY A 95 -1.95 -9.78 2.51
C GLY A 95 -0.50 -9.66 2.97
N LYS A 96 0.39 -9.17 2.13
CA LYS A 96 1.79 -8.90 2.50
C LYS A 96 1.92 -7.54 3.18
N SER A 97 3.06 -7.29 3.81
CA SER A 97 3.40 -5.99 4.37
C SER A 97 4.13 -5.14 3.33
N ALA A 98 3.79 -3.86 3.26
CA ALA A 98 4.50 -2.91 2.40
C ALA A 98 5.02 -1.73 3.23
N LEU A 99 6.22 -1.29 2.88
CA LEU A 99 6.83 -0.06 3.37
C LEU A 99 6.91 0.88 2.15
N VAL A 100 6.33 2.06 2.27
CA VAL A 100 6.15 2.99 1.15
C VAL A 100 6.68 4.37 1.50
N GLU A 101 7.59 4.89 0.69
CA GLU A 101 7.96 6.31 0.69
C GLU A 101 7.16 6.99 -0.42
N GLY A 102 6.47 8.08 -0.08
CA GLY A 102 5.65 8.80 -1.06
C GLY A 102 5.16 10.14 -0.56
N THR A 103 4.59 10.92 -1.46
CA THR A 103 4.10 12.27 -1.16
C THR A 103 2.60 12.26 -0.95
N VAL A 104 2.14 12.83 0.16
CA VAL A 104 0.71 12.96 0.46
C VAL A 104 0.10 14.02 -0.47
N TYR A 105 -1.03 13.73 -1.06
CA TYR A 105 -1.76 14.71 -1.87
C TYR A 105 -3.26 14.62 -1.62
N LYS A 106 -3.92 15.74 -1.90
CA LYS A 106 -5.35 15.94 -1.68
C LYS A 106 -6.07 15.89 -3.02
N ILE A 107 -7.21 15.26 -3.06
CA ILE A 107 -8.11 15.25 -4.21
C ILE A 107 -9.42 15.86 -3.75
N GLU A 108 -9.86 16.90 -4.44
CA GLU A 108 -11.15 17.57 -4.21
C GLU A 108 -11.94 17.46 -5.50
N LEU A 109 -13.06 16.79 -5.44
CA LEU A 109 -13.94 16.52 -6.59
C LEU A 109 -15.30 17.16 -6.37
N THR A 110 -15.83 17.79 -7.39
CA THR A 110 -17.25 18.20 -7.44
C THR A 110 -18.11 16.93 -7.36
N LYS A 111 -19.41 17.10 -7.21
CA LYS A 111 -20.33 15.96 -7.21
C LYS A 111 -20.22 15.16 -8.52
N GLU A 112 -20.19 15.86 -9.65
CA GLU A 112 -20.11 15.25 -10.98
C GLU A 112 -18.81 14.47 -11.16
N GLU A 113 -17.68 15.07 -10.80
CA GLU A 113 -16.38 14.42 -10.86
C GLU A 113 -16.30 13.21 -9.89
N SER A 114 -16.99 13.29 -8.75
CA SER A 114 -17.04 12.19 -7.79
C SER A 114 -17.80 10.99 -8.39
N VAL A 115 -18.88 11.23 -9.12
CA VAL A 115 -19.61 10.16 -9.81
C VAL A 115 -18.68 9.48 -10.82
N GLU A 116 -18.02 10.26 -11.67
CA GLU A 116 -17.08 9.72 -12.67
C GLU A 116 -15.95 8.92 -12.03
N TYR A 117 -15.40 9.45 -10.93
CA TYR A 117 -14.30 8.80 -10.20
C TYR A 117 -14.73 7.42 -9.66
N TYR A 118 -15.87 7.37 -8.96
CA TYR A 118 -16.34 6.11 -8.36
C TYR A 118 -16.82 5.11 -9.41
N GLU A 119 -17.41 5.59 -10.50
CA GLU A 119 -17.80 4.72 -11.63
C GLU A 119 -16.56 4.05 -12.24
N HIS A 120 -15.49 4.83 -12.46
CA HIS A 120 -14.24 4.31 -12.98
C HIS A 120 -13.59 3.32 -12.00
N ALA A 121 -13.56 3.66 -10.72
CA ALA A 121 -13.00 2.79 -9.69
C ALA A 121 -13.74 1.45 -9.60
N ALA A 122 -15.07 1.48 -9.71
CA ALA A 122 -15.89 0.26 -9.70
C ALA A 122 -15.60 -0.60 -10.93
N ALA A 123 -15.45 0.05 -12.10
CA ALA A 123 -15.11 -0.67 -13.33
C ALA A 123 -13.73 -1.34 -13.21
N GLU A 124 -12.74 -0.67 -12.60
CA GLU A 124 -11.41 -1.27 -12.38
C GLU A 124 -11.46 -2.48 -11.45
N GLN A 125 -12.43 -2.51 -10.54
CA GLN A 125 -12.58 -3.59 -9.56
C GLN A 125 -13.61 -4.63 -9.99
N GLY A 126 -14.29 -4.43 -11.13
CA GLY A 126 -15.32 -5.34 -11.59
C GLY A 126 -16.56 -5.35 -10.70
N THR A 127 -16.86 -4.22 -10.04
CA THR A 127 -18.01 -4.08 -9.14
C THR A 127 -19.06 -3.14 -9.75
N GLU A 128 -20.29 -3.20 -9.23
CA GLU A 128 -21.35 -2.28 -9.64
C GLU A 128 -21.26 -0.97 -8.86
N PHE A 129 -21.67 0.11 -9.49
CA PHE A 129 -21.72 1.44 -8.89
C PHE A 129 -23.10 2.06 -9.10
N ASP A 130 -23.62 2.70 -8.06
CA ASP A 130 -24.87 3.45 -8.12
C ASP A 130 -24.57 4.94 -7.90
N ALA A 131 -24.70 5.74 -8.96
CA ALA A 131 -24.44 7.17 -8.92
C ALA A 131 -25.29 7.92 -7.88
N ALA A 132 -26.45 7.37 -7.50
CA ALA A 132 -27.32 7.99 -6.47
C ALA A 132 -26.68 8.00 -5.09
N THR A 133 -25.65 7.16 -4.85
CA THR A 133 -24.94 7.15 -3.58
C THR A 133 -24.05 8.38 -3.39
N VAL A 134 -23.70 9.07 -4.46
CA VAL A 134 -22.89 10.29 -4.40
C VAL A 134 -23.81 11.49 -4.19
N THR A 135 -23.85 12.01 -2.97
CA THR A 135 -24.77 13.08 -2.59
C THR A 135 -24.16 14.48 -2.71
N GLY A 136 -22.82 14.60 -2.85
CA GLY A 136 -22.16 15.89 -2.93
C GLY A 136 -20.70 15.78 -3.32
N PRO A 137 -19.95 16.89 -3.23
CA PRO A 137 -18.51 16.88 -3.51
C PRO A 137 -17.78 16.00 -2.49
N VAL A 138 -16.65 15.43 -2.91
CA VAL A 138 -15.86 14.50 -2.07
C VAL A 138 -14.41 14.99 -1.98
N THR A 139 -13.86 14.91 -0.81
CA THR A 139 -12.43 15.17 -0.56
C THR A 139 -11.81 13.91 0.02
N PHE A 140 -10.66 13.51 -0.52
CA PHE A 140 -9.90 12.41 0.04
C PHE A 140 -8.40 12.61 -0.18
N TYR A 141 -7.61 11.83 0.51
CA TYR A 141 -6.15 11.94 0.53
C TYR A 141 -5.55 10.62 0.10
N GLN A 142 -4.50 10.70 -0.69
CA GLN A 142 -3.76 9.53 -1.17
C GLN A 142 -2.26 9.81 -1.05
N ILE A 143 -1.45 8.78 -1.22
CA ILE A 143 -0.01 8.91 -1.27
C ILE A 143 0.46 8.56 -2.69
N LYS A 144 1.20 9.48 -3.30
CA LYS A 144 1.89 9.21 -4.57
C LYS A 144 3.17 8.45 -4.24
N GLY A 145 3.17 7.16 -4.50
CA GLY A 145 4.30 6.28 -4.19
C GLY A 145 5.54 6.62 -5.01
N ILE A 146 6.67 6.67 -4.35
CA ILE A 146 7.99 6.96 -4.93
C ILE A 146 8.88 5.73 -4.87
N GLY A 147 8.94 5.09 -3.70
CA GLY A 147 9.67 3.86 -3.46
C GLY A 147 8.87 2.92 -2.57
N VAL A 148 8.92 1.62 -2.87
CA VAL A 148 8.12 0.62 -2.18
C VAL A 148 8.94 -0.64 -1.94
N GLU A 149 8.83 -1.18 -0.71
CA GLU A 149 9.36 -2.50 -0.36
C GLU A 149 8.20 -3.37 0.10
N ILE A 150 8.07 -4.56 -0.48
CA ILE A 150 7.03 -5.55 -0.13
C ILE A 150 7.70 -6.79 0.46
N LYS A 151 7.18 -7.28 1.62
CA LYS A 151 7.73 -8.42 2.38
C LYS A 151 6.69 -9.51 2.57
#